data_59aa698f9dcd09a88cff00a0336d9f5d
#
_entry.id   59aa698f9dcd09a88cff00a0336d9f5d
#
_cell.length_a   1.000
_cell.length_b   1.000
_cell.length_c   1.000
_cell.angle_alpha   90.00
_cell.angle_beta   90.00
_cell.angle_gamma   90.00
#
_symmetry.space_group_name_H-M   'P 1'
#
loop_
_entity.id
_entity.type
_entity.pdbx_description
1 polymer ?
#
loop_
_entity_poly.entity_id
_entity_poly.type
_entity_poly.pdbx_seq_one_letter_code
_entity_poly.pdbx_strand_id
1 'polypeptide(L)'
;MPKISCLLPWTLVLLGIAAHAQTPVDPSRQAQDPCRAEVSRFEQAIGFIRQNQGAQAASELKEKLLPAKLENEILFKDGYCGLARYIRDKKLSR
;
A
#
# COMPACT_ATOMS: atom_id res chain seq x y z
N MET A 1 5.14 -30.70 -42.81
CA MET A 1 4.19 -31.48 -42.09
C MET A 1 4.35 -31.38 -40.59
N PRO A 2 5.39 -31.96 -40.08
CA PRO A 2 5.53 -31.99 -38.61
C PRO A 2 5.63 -30.62 -37.98
N LYS A 3 5.97 -29.68 -38.73
CA LYS A 3 6.11 -28.32 -38.19
C LYS A 3 4.82 -27.77 -37.63
N ILE A 4 3.76 -28.17 -38.22
CA ILE A 4 2.46 -27.65 -37.81
C ILE A 4 2.14 -28.00 -36.39
N SER A 5 2.48 -29.20 -36.00
CA SER A 5 2.16 -29.62 -34.64
C SER A 5 2.91 -28.80 -33.59
N CYS A 6 4.05 -28.30 -33.95
CA CYS A 6 4.83 -27.54 -32.96
C CYS A 6 4.16 -26.25 -32.55
N LEU A 7 3.34 -25.72 -33.41
CA LEU A 7 2.69 -24.46 -33.10
C LEU A 7 1.63 -24.55 -32.02
N LEU A 8 0.97 -25.67 -31.99
CA LEU A 8 -0.13 -25.87 -31.05
C LEU A 8 0.25 -25.70 -29.60
N PRO A 9 1.31 -26.31 -29.15
CA PRO A 9 1.66 -26.20 -27.73
C PRO A 9 1.97 -24.77 -27.31
N TRP A 10 2.41 -23.99 -28.22
CA TRP A 10 2.73 -22.61 -27.88
C TRP A 10 1.50 -21.81 -27.51
N THR A 11 0.45 -22.05 -28.22
CA THR A 11 -0.79 -21.37 -27.95
C THR A 11 -1.29 -21.65 -26.55
N LEU A 12 -1.15 -22.89 -26.16
CA LEU A 12 -1.60 -23.29 -24.83
C LEU A 12 -0.83 -22.59 -23.72
N VAL A 13 0.44 -22.41 -23.94
CA VAL A 13 1.27 -21.75 -22.93
C VAL A 13 0.79 -20.33 -22.68
N LEU A 14 0.45 -19.63 -23.73
CA LEU A 14 -0.01 -18.27 -23.61
C LEU A 14 -1.27 -18.17 -22.77
N LEU A 15 -2.17 -19.10 -22.95
CA LEU A 15 -3.39 -19.11 -22.18
C LEU A 15 -3.13 -19.29 -20.70
N GLY A 16 -2.18 -20.13 -20.40
CA GLY A 16 -1.83 -20.36 -19.00
C GLY A 16 -1.34 -19.13 -18.31
N ILE A 17 -0.58 -18.33 -19.00
CA ILE A 17 -0.05 -17.11 -18.42
C ILE A 17 -1.15 -16.13 -18.08
N ALA A 18 -2.11 -16.00 -18.94
CA ALA A 18 -3.20 -15.09 -18.71
C ALA A 18 -3.95 -15.40 -17.43
N ALA A 19 -4.05 -16.66 -17.08
CA ALA A 19 -4.79 -17.05 -15.89
C ALA A 19 -4.17 -16.53 -14.61
N HIS A 20 -2.90 -16.27 -14.62
CA HIS A 20 -2.22 -15.81 -13.41
C HIS A 20 -2.56 -14.39 -13.00
N ALA A 21 -3.05 -13.61 -13.91
CA ALA A 21 -3.31 -12.22 -13.63
C ALA A 21 -4.50 -12.02 -12.71
N GLN A 22 -5.26 -13.04 -12.48
CA GLN A 22 -6.52 -12.91 -11.76
C GLN A 22 -6.45 -13.47 -10.36
N THR A 23 -5.97 -12.67 -9.45
CA THR A 23 -5.90 -13.09 -8.06
C THR A 23 -7.09 -12.54 -7.32
N PRO A 24 -7.84 -13.38 -6.62
CA PRO A 24 -8.98 -12.88 -5.88
C PRO A 24 -8.54 -11.96 -4.73
N VAL A 25 -9.35 -10.96 -4.47
CA VAL A 25 -9.06 -10.01 -3.42
C VAL A 25 -9.63 -10.53 -2.11
N ASP A 26 -8.83 -10.48 -1.08
CA ASP A 26 -9.22 -10.89 0.25
C ASP A 26 -10.26 -9.90 0.81
N PRO A 27 -11.42 -10.37 1.26
CA PRO A 27 -12.43 -9.45 1.81
C PRO A 27 -11.95 -8.61 2.98
N SER A 28 -11.10 -9.17 3.84
CA SER A 28 -10.61 -8.39 4.97
C SER A 28 -9.69 -7.29 4.49
N ARG A 29 -8.98 -7.50 3.39
CA ARG A 29 -8.18 -6.47 2.79
C ARG A 29 -9.02 -5.35 2.25
N GLN A 30 -10.11 -5.70 1.59
CA GLN A 30 -11.01 -4.69 1.06
C GLN A 30 -11.59 -3.83 2.15
N ALA A 31 -11.92 -4.43 3.29
CA ALA A 31 -12.46 -3.67 4.40
C ALA A 31 -11.46 -2.67 4.95
N GLN A 32 -10.17 -2.94 4.80
CA GLN A 32 -9.14 -2.06 5.31
C GLN A 32 -8.62 -1.06 4.28
N ASP A 33 -9.02 -1.22 3.01
CA ASP A 33 -8.51 -0.35 1.96
C ASP A 33 -8.73 1.14 2.20
N PRO A 34 -9.93 1.58 2.63
CA PRO A 34 -10.10 3.02 2.91
C PRO A 34 -9.19 3.51 4.03
N CYS A 35 -8.96 2.67 5.02
CA CYS A 35 -8.08 3.03 6.13
C CYS A 35 -6.64 3.15 5.65
N ARG A 36 -6.23 2.22 4.82
CA ARG A 36 -4.89 2.27 4.26
C ARG A 36 -4.68 3.49 3.38
N ALA A 37 -5.71 3.85 2.64
CA ALA A 37 -5.62 5.03 1.80
C ALA A 37 -5.40 6.28 2.63
N GLU A 38 -6.05 6.36 3.78
CA GLU A 38 -5.87 7.49 4.68
C GLU A 38 -4.43 7.56 5.19
N VAL A 39 -3.88 6.43 5.61
CA VAL A 39 -2.51 6.36 6.07
C VAL A 39 -1.56 6.71 4.94
N SER A 40 -1.84 6.23 3.75
CA SER A 40 -1.01 6.50 2.59
C SER A 40 -0.94 7.98 2.27
N ARG A 41 -2.05 8.70 2.41
CA ARG A 41 -2.05 10.13 2.18
C ARG A 41 -1.13 10.86 3.15
N PHE A 42 -1.12 10.43 4.40
CA PHE A 42 -0.20 11.00 5.37
C PHE A 42 1.25 10.75 4.95
N GLU A 43 1.54 9.52 4.54
CA GLU A 43 2.88 9.18 4.12
C GLU A 43 3.31 9.93 2.87
N GLN A 44 2.38 10.18 1.96
CA GLN A 44 2.68 10.97 0.78
C GLN A 44 3.00 12.41 1.14
N ALA A 45 2.30 12.96 2.12
CA ALA A 45 2.59 14.30 2.58
C ALA A 45 4.00 14.38 3.17
N ILE A 46 4.38 13.37 3.94
CA ILE A 46 5.74 13.32 4.49
C ILE A 46 6.75 13.18 3.36
N GLY A 47 6.43 12.38 2.34
CA GLY A 47 7.29 12.23 1.18
C GLY A 47 7.50 13.54 0.42
N PHE A 48 6.45 14.33 0.33
CA PHE A 48 6.55 15.65 -0.29
C PHE A 48 7.53 16.53 0.47
N ILE A 49 7.46 16.51 1.79
CA ILE A 49 8.40 17.27 2.62
C ILE A 49 9.82 16.78 2.38
N ARG A 50 9.97 15.46 2.26
CA ARG A 50 11.30 14.90 2.01
C ARG A 50 11.91 15.42 0.72
N GLN A 51 11.10 15.51 -0.31
CA GLN A 51 11.58 15.98 -1.60
C GLN A 51 11.92 17.46 -1.59
N ASN A 52 11.22 18.24 -0.81
CA ASN A 52 11.39 19.69 -0.83
C ASN A 52 12.32 20.22 0.26
N GLN A 53 12.41 19.53 1.38
CA GLN A 53 13.19 20.02 2.52
C GLN A 53 14.23 19.02 3.01
N GLY A 54 14.28 17.83 2.42
CA GLY A 54 15.28 16.85 2.76
C GLY A 54 14.78 15.77 3.69
N ALA A 55 15.54 14.67 3.72
CA ALA A 55 15.14 13.49 4.46
C ALA A 55 15.11 13.74 5.97
N GLN A 56 16.04 14.52 6.47
CA GLN A 56 16.08 14.76 7.90
C GLN A 56 14.89 15.60 8.37
N ALA A 57 14.55 16.64 7.61
CA ALA A 57 13.40 17.47 7.95
C ALA A 57 12.12 16.64 7.95
N ALA A 58 11.97 15.76 6.98
CA ALA A 58 10.80 14.91 6.88
C ALA A 58 10.74 13.94 8.06
N SER A 59 11.88 13.35 8.44
CA SER A 59 11.95 12.46 9.57
C SER A 59 11.55 13.13 10.86
N GLU A 60 12.06 14.31 11.08
CA GLU A 60 11.78 15.04 12.31
C GLU A 60 10.32 15.43 12.37
N LEU A 61 9.77 15.87 11.27
CA LEU A 61 8.37 16.23 11.22
C LEU A 61 7.48 15.02 11.48
N LYS A 62 7.79 13.91 10.83
CA LYS A 62 7.02 12.69 11.00
C LYS A 62 7.08 12.22 12.45
N GLU A 63 8.23 12.30 13.07
CA GLU A 63 8.37 11.87 14.45
C GLU A 63 7.58 12.77 15.40
N LYS A 64 7.48 14.04 15.07
CA LYS A 64 6.68 14.97 15.84
C LYS A 64 5.20 14.68 15.73
N LEU A 65 4.74 14.42 14.51
CA LEU A 65 3.32 14.25 14.27
C LEU A 65 2.84 12.85 14.64
N LEU A 66 3.66 11.87 14.37
CA LEU A 66 3.30 10.47 14.61
C LEU A 66 4.57 9.70 14.95
N PRO A 67 4.97 9.70 16.22
CA PRO A 67 6.17 8.97 16.62
C PRO A 67 6.07 7.49 16.25
N ALA A 68 7.19 6.91 15.83
CA ALA A 68 7.21 5.53 15.38
C ALA A 68 6.67 4.57 16.45
N LYS A 69 7.00 4.84 17.68
CA LYS A 69 6.54 3.99 18.77
C LYS A 69 5.01 4.00 18.87
N LEU A 70 4.43 5.19 18.79
CA LEU A 70 2.98 5.32 18.85
C LEU A 70 2.33 4.70 17.63
N GLU A 71 2.91 4.91 16.46
CA GLU A 71 2.40 4.32 15.25
C GLU A 71 2.35 2.79 15.36
N ASN A 72 3.42 2.20 15.85
CA ASN A 72 3.46 0.75 16.02
C ASN A 72 2.44 0.26 17.04
N GLU A 73 2.26 0.99 18.12
CA GLU A 73 1.27 0.63 19.11
C GLU A 73 -0.14 0.65 18.54
N ILE A 74 -0.46 1.69 17.81
CA ILE A 74 -1.78 1.80 17.22
C ILE A 74 -2.02 0.68 16.21
N LEU A 75 -1.03 0.43 15.36
CA LEU A 75 -1.15 -0.63 14.37
C LEU A 75 -1.33 -1.99 15.04
N PHE A 76 -0.62 -2.24 16.10
CA PHE A 76 -0.70 -3.50 16.80
C PHE A 76 -2.08 -3.71 17.45
N LYS A 77 -2.60 -2.68 18.08
CA LYS A 77 -3.87 -2.77 18.78
C LYS A 77 -5.09 -2.63 17.89
N ASP A 78 -5.06 -1.66 16.99
CA ASP A 78 -6.25 -1.28 16.26
C ASP A 78 -6.10 -1.39 14.74
N GLY A 79 -4.92 -1.71 14.26
CA GLY A 79 -4.69 -1.87 12.83
C GLY A 79 -4.71 -0.56 12.08
N TYR A 80 -4.81 -0.67 10.76
CA TYR A 80 -4.76 0.51 9.91
C TYR A 80 -5.93 1.45 10.14
N CYS A 81 -7.09 0.91 10.49
CA CYS A 81 -8.23 1.78 10.71
C CYS A 81 -8.07 2.60 11.98
N GLY A 82 -7.42 2.03 13.00
CA GLY A 82 -7.09 2.80 14.18
C GLY A 82 -6.11 3.92 13.87
N LEU A 83 -5.10 3.60 13.05
CA LEU A 83 -4.12 4.59 12.66
C LEU A 83 -4.76 5.69 11.80
N ALA A 84 -5.63 5.30 10.88
CA ALA A 84 -6.33 6.27 10.04
C ALA A 84 -7.16 7.22 10.89
N ARG A 85 -7.81 6.68 11.91
CA ARG A 85 -8.60 7.51 12.82
C ARG A 85 -7.72 8.52 13.55
N TYR A 86 -6.57 8.08 14.02
CA TYR A 86 -5.64 8.97 14.68
C TYR A 86 -5.20 10.09 13.75
N ILE A 87 -4.83 9.74 12.53
CA ILE A 87 -4.39 10.72 11.53
C ILE A 87 -5.50 11.73 11.25
N ARG A 88 -6.71 11.26 11.11
CA ARG A 88 -7.84 12.12 10.83
C ARG A 88 -8.17 13.03 12.01
N ASP A 89 -8.18 12.46 13.21
CA ASP A 89 -8.51 13.24 14.40
C ASP A 89 -7.48 14.32 14.69
N LYS A 90 -6.23 14.04 14.39
CA LYS A 90 -5.17 15.02 14.57
C LYS A 90 -4.96 15.89 13.34
N LYS A 91 -5.71 15.63 12.29
CA LYS A 91 -5.65 16.40 11.03
C LYS A 91 -4.26 16.40 10.43
N LEU A 92 -3.65 15.24 10.37
CA LEU A 92 -2.29 15.12 9.89
C LEU A 92 -2.17 14.99 8.38
N SER A 93 -3.25 14.60 7.69
CA SER A 93 -3.20 14.45 6.25
C SER A 93 -4.25 15.32 5.59
N ARG A 94 -3.88 16.51 5.29
CA ARG A 94 -4.80 17.45 4.69
C ARG A 94 -4.40 17.87 3.33
#